data_98b1d9fe96aaa2ddb11095e289818507
#
_entry.id   98b1d9fe96aaa2ddb11095e289818507
#
_cell.length_a   1.000
_cell.length_b   1.000
_cell.length_c   1.000
_cell.angle_alpha   90.00
_cell.angle_beta   90.00
_cell.angle_gamma   90.00
#
_symmetry.space_group_name_H-M   'P 1'
#
loop_
_entity.id
_entity.type
_entity.pdbx_description
1 polymer ?
#
loop_
_entity_poly.entity_id
_entity_poly.type
_entity_poly.pdbx_seq_one_letter_code
_entity_poly.pdbx_strand_id
1 'polypeptide(L)'
;MQTKYFSWMHDCLREGLLYKSLGKGKVRCGVCERRCLIAEGGVGYCGTRVNLGGVLYTLNYGNLSALESRPIEIKPFFHFWPGSTAMTFSTWGCNFPCPWCQNWHLSKVSPPSAGAVQPERVVEEAVNAGDEGVCASFNEPLMGFEYTLDVFRLTRAKGLYSTYVSNGYMTPEALGMLIDAGLDGLKVDVKGDAEVYREMFGARVDVVWRNVEQALRMGVHVEVVFLMVTGVSDSEDIIEDVVENHLKHAGPDVALHISRYFPAYRYFEPPTRLEKFDYAWNLARRMGVNFVYLGNVSGHPGLHTYCPRCSRPVMKRSNFRLVRSNLDEKGRCKFCGEKIPIRGRVIRKNITL
;
A
#
# COMPACT_ATOMS: atom_id res chain seq x y z
N MET A 1 0.02 32.57 18.80
CA MET A 1 -0.62 32.01 17.58
C MET A 1 -0.84 30.50 17.60
N GLN A 2 -0.52 29.80 18.69
CA GLN A 2 -0.54 28.33 18.82
C GLN A 2 -1.88 27.75 19.33
N THR A 3 -2.77 28.51 19.93
CA THR A 3 -3.93 27.99 20.65
C THR A 3 -5.20 27.77 19.81
N LYS A 4 -5.30 28.27 18.59
CA LYS A 4 -6.49 28.11 17.74
C LYS A 4 -6.52 26.83 16.87
N TYR A 5 -5.39 26.16 16.70
CA TYR A 5 -5.30 24.93 15.89
C TYR A 5 -5.58 23.64 16.66
N PHE A 6 -5.67 23.68 17.98
CA PHE A 6 -5.70 22.48 18.82
C PHE A 6 -7.10 22.07 19.35
N SER A 7 -8.13 22.92 19.24
CA SER A 7 -9.41 22.59 19.88
C SER A 7 -10.14 21.39 19.26
N TRP A 8 -10.04 21.17 17.96
CA TRP A 8 -10.63 20.02 17.28
C TRP A 8 -9.72 18.79 17.21
N MET A 9 -8.42 18.98 17.51
CA MET A 9 -7.42 17.89 17.50
C MET A 9 -7.40 17.09 18.80
N HIS A 10 -8.06 17.53 19.88
CA HIS A 10 -8.03 16.84 21.17
C HIS A 10 -8.47 15.38 21.08
N ASP A 11 -9.52 15.09 20.31
CA ASP A 11 -10.04 13.72 20.17
C ASP A 11 -9.12 12.81 19.33
N CYS A 12 -8.32 13.41 18.46
CA CYS A 12 -7.41 12.73 17.55
C CYS A 12 -5.95 12.69 18.04
N LEU A 13 -5.68 13.33 19.18
CA LEU A 13 -4.35 13.35 19.78
C LEU A 13 -4.12 12.08 20.61
N ARG A 14 -3.07 11.33 20.29
CA ARG A 14 -2.61 10.16 21.06
C ARG A 14 -1.11 10.20 21.20
N GLU A 15 -0.58 9.68 22.29
CA GLU A 15 0.85 9.45 22.41
C GLU A 15 1.31 8.52 21.31
N GLY A 16 2.37 8.91 20.61
CA GLY A 16 2.94 8.15 19.51
C GLY A 16 3.78 6.98 20.02
N LEU A 17 3.87 5.94 19.20
CA LEU A 17 4.75 4.82 19.43
C LEU A 17 6.10 5.02 18.70
N LEU A 18 7.08 4.16 19.00
CA LEU A 18 8.38 4.11 18.31
C LEU A 18 9.08 5.48 18.27
N TYR A 19 9.25 6.13 19.42
CA TYR A 19 10.09 7.33 19.52
C TYR A 19 11.10 7.23 20.64
N LYS A 20 12.14 8.06 20.55
CA LYS A 20 13.16 8.22 21.60
C LYS A 20 13.27 9.68 22.00
N SER A 21 13.16 9.98 23.30
CA SER A 21 13.54 11.28 23.84
C SER A 21 15.07 11.39 23.83
N LEU A 22 15.59 12.51 23.34
CA LEU A 22 17.04 12.75 23.20
C LEU A 22 17.55 13.82 24.18
N GLY A 23 16.71 14.25 25.11
CA GLY A 23 17.01 15.39 26.02
C GLY A 23 16.83 16.75 25.31
N LYS A 24 16.93 17.83 26.11
CA LYS A 24 16.75 19.22 25.64
C LYS A 24 15.47 19.43 24.83
N GLY A 25 14.38 18.74 25.21
CA GLY A 25 13.07 18.86 24.56
C GLY A 25 13.01 18.29 23.13
N LYS A 26 13.94 17.45 22.69
CA LYS A 26 13.94 16.84 21.35
C LYS A 26 13.51 15.39 21.39
N VAL A 27 12.76 14.95 20.39
CA VAL A 27 12.38 13.55 20.18
C VAL A 27 12.80 13.09 18.79
N ARG A 28 13.14 11.81 18.67
CA ARG A 28 13.38 11.15 17.37
C ARG A 28 12.25 10.17 17.10
N CYS A 29 11.47 10.43 16.04
CA CYS A 29 10.44 9.53 15.55
C CYS A 29 11.08 8.30 14.90
N GLY A 30 10.58 7.11 15.18
CA GLY A 30 11.06 5.82 14.66
C GLY A 30 10.04 5.05 13.85
N VAL A 31 8.93 5.67 13.43
CA VAL A 31 7.87 4.98 12.67
C VAL A 31 8.29 4.76 11.20
N CYS A 32 8.88 5.77 10.55
CA CYS A 32 9.40 5.63 9.19
C CYS A 32 10.88 5.99 9.10
N GLU A 33 11.54 5.62 8.00
CA GLU A 33 12.98 5.83 7.81
C GLU A 33 13.37 7.29 7.52
N ARG A 34 12.42 8.22 7.57
CA ARG A 34 12.75 9.65 7.73
C ARG A 34 13.41 9.93 9.06
N ARG A 35 13.12 9.15 10.10
CA ARG A 35 13.69 9.25 11.45
C ARG A 35 13.77 10.69 11.94
N CYS A 36 12.69 11.45 11.76
CA CYS A 36 12.63 12.88 12.02
C CYS A 36 13.11 13.22 13.43
N LEU A 37 14.03 14.20 13.51
CA LEU A 37 14.39 14.85 14.76
C LEU A 37 13.48 16.04 14.96
N ILE A 38 12.60 16.00 15.98
CA ILE A 38 11.54 16.97 16.19
C ILE A 38 11.82 17.73 17.49
N ALA A 39 12.01 19.04 17.38
CA ALA A 39 12.18 19.92 18.53
C ALA A 39 10.83 20.13 19.25
N GLU A 40 10.89 20.67 20.47
CA GLU A 40 9.70 21.07 21.24
C GLU A 40 8.77 21.95 20.41
N GLY A 41 7.47 21.62 20.36
CA GLY A 41 6.45 22.29 19.56
C GLY A 41 6.59 22.05 18.04
N GLY A 42 7.63 21.32 17.59
CA GLY A 42 7.87 21.02 16.17
C GLY A 42 7.03 19.87 15.66
N VAL A 43 6.92 19.80 14.33
CA VAL A 43 6.14 18.76 13.62
C VAL A 43 7.09 17.97 12.70
N GLY A 44 6.87 16.65 12.58
CA GLY A 44 7.60 15.78 11.67
C GLY A 44 7.31 16.08 10.21
N TYR A 45 8.17 15.58 9.31
CA TYR A 45 8.04 15.77 7.86
C TYR A 45 6.66 15.43 7.28
N CYS A 46 6.00 14.41 7.82
CA CYS A 46 4.69 13.94 7.39
C CYS A 46 3.52 14.87 7.77
N GLY A 47 3.75 15.83 8.67
CA GLY A 47 2.72 16.73 9.19
C GLY A 47 1.81 16.14 10.28
N THR A 48 1.95 14.83 10.61
CA THR A 48 1.02 14.13 11.53
C THR A 48 1.63 13.80 12.89
N ARG A 49 2.89 14.13 13.13
CA ARG A 49 3.63 13.86 14.37
C ARG A 49 4.12 15.15 14.98
N VAL A 50 3.79 15.41 16.23
CA VAL A 50 4.19 16.61 16.97
C VAL A 50 4.91 16.24 18.27
N ASN A 51 5.91 17.02 18.64
CA ASN A 51 6.58 16.89 19.94
C ASN A 51 5.97 17.93 20.91
N LEU A 52 5.38 17.46 21.98
CA LEU A 52 4.83 18.28 23.04
C LEU A 52 5.47 17.85 24.38
N GLY A 53 6.26 18.71 25.00
CA GLY A 53 6.91 18.44 26.28
C GLY A 53 7.94 17.30 26.24
N GLY A 54 8.58 17.01 25.11
CA GLY A 54 9.50 15.88 24.97
C GLY A 54 8.83 14.53 24.75
N VAL A 55 7.52 14.52 24.52
CA VAL A 55 6.68 13.37 24.17
C VAL A 55 6.19 13.53 22.74
N LEU A 56 6.28 12.45 21.93
CA LEU A 56 5.76 12.43 20.57
C LEU A 56 4.28 12.09 20.57
N TYR A 57 3.49 12.88 19.88
CA TYR A 57 2.06 12.60 19.66
C TYR A 57 1.73 12.46 18.19
N THR A 58 0.74 11.61 17.87
CA THR A 58 0.06 11.62 16.57
C THR A 58 -1.12 12.60 16.62
N LEU A 59 -1.36 13.27 15.48
CA LEU A 59 -2.43 14.27 15.33
C LEU A 59 -3.65 13.72 14.59
N ASN A 60 -3.62 12.48 14.12
CA ASN A 60 -4.61 11.93 13.22
C ASN A 60 -5.19 10.58 13.66
N TYR A 61 -5.15 10.27 14.96
CA TYR A 61 -5.76 9.06 15.47
C TYR A 61 -7.28 9.11 15.26
N GLY A 62 -7.81 8.19 14.43
CA GLY A 62 -9.22 8.14 14.06
C GLY A 62 -9.73 9.29 13.18
N ASN A 63 -8.86 10.24 12.79
CA ASN A 63 -9.24 11.33 11.90
C ASN A 63 -9.16 10.83 10.45
N LEU A 64 -10.27 10.20 10.00
CA LEU A 64 -10.32 9.53 8.71
C LEU A 64 -10.63 10.52 7.59
N SER A 65 -9.88 10.40 6.49
CA SER A 65 -10.14 11.09 5.22
C SER A 65 -11.04 10.28 4.29
N ALA A 66 -11.12 8.96 4.48
CA ALA A 66 -12.04 8.07 3.76
C ALA A 66 -12.34 6.81 4.58
N LEU A 67 -13.56 6.29 4.42
CA LEU A 67 -14.00 4.99 4.94
C LEU A 67 -15.05 4.43 3.96
N GLU A 68 -14.69 3.37 3.21
CA GLU A 68 -15.57 2.79 2.18
C GLU A 68 -15.21 1.35 1.82
N SER A 69 -16.21 0.52 1.54
CA SER A 69 -16.00 -0.84 1.01
C SER A 69 -15.54 -0.81 -0.44
N ARG A 70 -14.46 -1.50 -0.77
CA ARG A 70 -13.89 -1.56 -2.12
C ARG A 70 -13.44 -2.96 -2.50
N PRO A 71 -13.50 -3.35 -3.80
CA PRO A 71 -12.87 -4.56 -4.29
C PRO A 71 -11.38 -4.58 -3.96
N ILE A 72 -10.86 -5.75 -3.55
CA ILE A 72 -9.45 -5.89 -3.21
C ILE A 72 -8.53 -5.67 -4.42
N GLU A 73 -8.98 -6.01 -5.63
CA GLU A 73 -8.23 -5.80 -6.86
C GLU A 73 -7.98 -4.33 -7.21
N ILE A 74 -8.79 -3.38 -6.70
CA ILE A 74 -8.50 -1.95 -6.88
C ILE A 74 -7.29 -1.49 -6.07
N LYS A 75 -6.89 -2.31 -5.08
CA LYS A 75 -5.71 -2.11 -4.24
C LYS A 75 -4.47 -2.85 -4.76
N PRO A 76 -4.39 -3.18 -6.03
CA PRO A 76 -3.63 -4.24 -6.72
C PRO A 76 -3.22 -5.43 -5.84
N PHE A 77 -4.22 -6.11 -5.26
CA PHE A 77 -4.05 -7.43 -4.67
C PHE A 77 -4.75 -8.46 -5.58
N PHE A 78 -3.98 -9.13 -6.42
CA PHE A 78 -4.50 -10.08 -7.41
C PHE A 78 -4.35 -11.54 -6.98
N HIS A 79 -3.45 -11.80 -6.03
CA HIS A 79 -3.20 -13.12 -5.46
C HIS A 79 -3.64 -13.23 -4.00
N PHE A 80 -4.14 -12.14 -3.41
CA PHE A 80 -4.65 -12.12 -2.05
C PHE A 80 -6.18 -12.05 -2.05
N TRP A 81 -6.83 -13.10 -1.55
CA TRP A 81 -8.30 -13.21 -1.49
C TRP A 81 -9.03 -12.71 -2.76
N PRO A 82 -8.68 -13.24 -3.96
CA PRO A 82 -9.20 -12.71 -5.23
C PRO A 82 -10.73 -12.68 -5.26
N GLY A 83 -11.31 -11.56 -5.67
CA GLY A 83 -12.75 -11.34 -5.73
C GLY A 83 -13.40 -10.85 -4.44
N SER A 84 -12.64 -10.70 -3.34
CA SER A 84 -13.13 -10.17 -2.07
C SER A 84 -13.31 -8.66 -2.09
N THR A 85 -13.97 -8.14 -1.05
CA THR A 85 -14.04 -6.71 -0.74
C THR A 85 -13.42 -6.44 0.62
N ALA A 86 -12.94 -5.22 0.82
CA ALA A 86 -12.34 -4.78 2.07
C ALA A 86 -12.84 -3.38 2.44
N MET A 87 -13.23 -3.19 3.69
CA MET A 87 -13.49 -1.87 4.25
C MET A 87 -12.17 -1.10 4.24
N THR A 88 -12.08 -0.13 3.36
CA THR A 88 -10.89 0.68 3.16
C THR A 88 -10.97 1.96 3.94
N PHE A 89 -9.97 2.23 4.75
CA PHE A 89 -9.86 3.47 5.51
C PHE A 89 -8.54 4.19 5.22
N SER A 90 -8.56 5.50 5.37
CA SER A 90 -7.37 6.34 5.33
C SER A 90 -7.44 7.45 6.35
N THR A 91 -6.27 7.89 6.79
CA THR A 91 -6.09 9.14 7.51
C THR A 91 -5.57 10.21 6.53
N TRP A 92 -4.78 11.15 6.98
CA TRP A 92 -4.11 12.17 6.15
C TRP A 92 -2.61 12.21 6.41
N GLY A 93 -1.88 12.95 5.59
CA GLY A 93 -0.42 13.01 5.63
C GLY A 93 0.26 11.93 4.80
N CYS A 94 1.54 12.17 4.51
CA CYS A 94 2.40 11.24 3.79
C CYS A 94 3.87 11.60 4.04
N ASN A 95 4.73 10.60 4.08
CA ASN A 95 6.18 10.79 4.22
C ASN A 95 6.90 10.97 2.88
N PHE A 96 6.18 10.98 1.73
CA PHE A 96 6.73 11.28 0.40
C PHE A 96 6.03 12.47 -0.26
N PRO A 97 6.77 13.36 -0.96
CA PRO A 97 6.25 14.58 -1.57
C PRO A 97 5.81 14.41 -3.03
N CYS A 98 5.45 13.18 -3.47
CA CYS A 98 5.16 12.86 -4.88
C CYS A 98 4.37 13.97 -5.58
N PRO A 99 4.90 14.63 -6.64
CA PRO A 99 4.19 15.69 -7.33
C PRO A 99 3.03 15.17 -8.21
N TRP A 100 2.99 13.88 -8.52
CA TRP A 100 1.94 13.18 -9.27
C TRP A 100 0.93 12.43 -8.40
N CYS A 101 0.78 12.82 -7.12
CA CYS A 101 -0.08 12.06 -6.19
C CYS A 101 -1.55 12.13 -6.62
N GLN A 102 -2.14 11.02 -7.03
CA GLN A 102 -3.56 10.96 -7.40
C GLN A 102 -4.49 11.18 -6.20
N ASN A 103 -4.04 10.79 -5.00
CA ASN A 103 -4.77 10.94 -3.74
C ASN A 103 -4.34 12.20 -2.96
N TRP A 104 -3.85 13.24 -3.64
CA TRP A 104 -3.33 14.45 -2.98
C TRP A 104 -4.36 15.12 -2.08
N HIS A 105 -5.63 15.11 -2.47
CA HIS A 105 -6.75 15.68 -1.71
C HIS A 105 -7.01 14.94 -0.37
N LEU A 106 -6.56 13.69 -0.22
CA LEU A 106 -6.60 12.93 1.02
C LEU A 106 -5.25 12.97 1.77
N SER A 107 -4.13 12.93 1.03
CA SER A 107 -2.80 12.72 1.60
C SER A 107 -2.02 14.01 1.86
N LYS A 108 -2.38 15.13 1.22
CA LYS A 108 -1.65 16.42 1.32
C LYS A 108 -2.44 17.52 2.02
N VAL A 109 -3.67 17.25 2.37
CA VAL A 109 -4.57 18.20 3.03
C VAL A 109 -5.07 17.57 4.32
N SER A 110 -5.02 18.29 5.44
CA SER A 110 -5.72 17.88 6.66
C SER A 110 -7.21 17.80 6.38
N PRO A 111 -7.90 16.74 6.78
CA PRO A 111 -9.35 16.71 6.67
C PRO A 111 -9.97 17.80 7.55
N PRO A 112 -11.19 18.27 7.22
CA PRO A 112 -11.92 19.15 8.10
C PRO A 112 -12.09 18.50 9.48
N SER A 113 -12.29 19.33 10.51
CA SER A 113 -12.43 18.91 11.92
C SER A 113 -13.65 18.00 12.11
N ALA A 114 -13.52 16.74 11.76
CA ALA A 114 -14.42 15.68 12.17
C ALA A 114 -13.85 15.01 13.43
N GLY A 115 -14.67 14.63 14.37
CA GLY A 115 -14.26 13.88 15.55
C GLY A 115 -13.54 12.56 15.18
N ALA A 116 -12.86 11.95 16.14
CA ALA A 116 -12.20 10.68 15.95
C ALA A 116 -13.23 9.56 15.71
N VAL A 117 -13.10 8.83 14.61
CA VAL A 117 -13.79 7.56 14.38
C VAL A 117 -13.09 6.49 15.20
N GLN A 118 -13.82 5.81 16.07
CA GLN A 118 -13.23 4.75 16.89
C GLN A 118 -12.85 3.53 16.02
N PRO A 119 -11.76 2.78 16.32
CA PRO A 119 -11.32 1.62 15.55
C PRO A 119 -12.42 0.55 15.39
N GLU A 120 -13.24 0.36 16.41
CA GLU A 120 -14.39 -0.58 16.42
C GLU A 120 -15.36 -0.29 15.27
N ARG A 121 -15.59 0.98 14.97
CA ARG A 121 -16.50 1.39 13.89
C ARG A 121 -16.04 0.94 12.52
N VAL A 122 -14.74 0.96 12.24
CA VAL A 122 -14.19 0.44 10.96
C VAL A 122 -14.49 -1.04 10.80
N VAL A 123 -14.32 -1.81 11.88
CA VAL A 123 -14.55 -3.26 11.86
C VAL A 123 -16.03 -3.61 11.79
N GLU A 124 -16.88 -2.86 12.50
CA GLU A 124 -18.34 -2.99 12.41
C GLU A 124 -18.85 -2.71 11.00
N GLU A 125 -18.36 -1.65 10.35
CA GLU A 125 -18.71 -1.33 8.97
C GLU A 125 -18.25 -2.41 8.00
N ALA A 126 -17.08 -3.01 8.22
CA ALA A 126 -16.61 -4.14 7.41
C ALA A 126 -17.55 -5.35 7.53
N VAL A 127 -17.95 -5.70 8.75
CA VAL A 127 -18.90 -6.78 9.01
C VAL A 127 -20.27 -6.50 8.39
N ASN A 128 -20.79 -5.29 8.58
CA ASN A 128 -22.10 -4.86 8.06
C ASN A 128 -22.13 -4.85 6.52
N ALA A 129 -21.01 -4.48 5.87
CA ALA A 129 -20.87 -4.51 4.41
C ALA A 129 -20.66 -5.92 3.85
N GLY A 130 -20.44 -6.93 4.70
CA GLY A 130 -20.07 -8.28 4.27
C GLY A 130 -18.71 -8.34 3.62
N ASP A 131 -17.79 -7.47 4.04
CA ASP A 131 -16.40 -7.46 3.60
C ASP A 131 -15.62 -8.61 4.24
N GLU A 132 -14.66 -9.16 3.50
CA GLU A 132 -13.80 -10.23 3.99
C GLU A 132 -12.64 -9.69 4.84
N GLY A 133 -12.44 -8.38 4.86
CA GLY A 133 -11.37 -7.76 5.63
C GLY A 133 -11.38 -6.24 5.64
N VAL A 134 -10.28 -5.66 6.11
CA VAL A 134 -10.02 -4.23 6.10
C VAL A 134 -8.76 -3.91 5.29
N CYS A 135 -8.68 -2.66 4.80
CA CYS A 135 -7.51 -2.17 4.06
C CYS A 135 -7.14 -0.75 4.51
N ALA A 136 -5.95 -0.57 5.06
CA ALA A 136 -5.37 0.75 5.26
C ALA A 136 -4.72 1.22 3.95
N SER A 137 -5.21 2.32 3.35
CA SER A 137 -4.84 2.73 1.99
C SER A 137 -5.06 4.21 1.71
N PHE A 138 -4.97 4.62 0.45
CA PHE A 138 -5.16 5.94 -0.17
C PHE A 138 -4.06 6.96 0.15
N ASN A 139 -3.81 7.32 1.41
CA ASN A 139 -2.61 8.04 1.81
C ASN A 139 -1.48 7.04 2.14
N GLU A 140 -0.38 7.50 2.75
CA GLU A 140 0.55 6.57 3.40
C GLU A 140 -0.01 6.18 4.78
N PRO A 141 -0.51 4.96 4.97
CA PRO A 141 -1.22 4.60 6.19
C PRO A 141 -0.32 4.55 7.43
N LEU A 142 1.01 4.56 7.23
CA LEU A 142 1.98 4.68 8.32
C LEU A 142 1.83 5.99 9.12
N MET A 143 1.18 6.98 8.53
CA MET A 143 0.88 8.24 9.21
C MET A 143 -0.15 8.07 10.34
N GLY A 144 -1.10 7.16 10.17
CA GLY A 144 -2.07 6.74 11.19
C GLY A 144 -1.65 5.42 11.89
N PHE A 145 -0.37 5.26 12.21
CA PHE A 145 0.22 4.00 12.66
C PHE A 145 -0.50 3.40 13.88
N GLU A 146 -0.67 4.17 14.95
CA GLU A 146 -1.31 3.71 16.19
C GLU A 146 -2.76 3.29 15.96
N TYR A 147 -3.49 4.08 15.19
CA TYR A 147 -4.87 3.77 14.81
C TYR A 147 -4.97 2.47 13.99
N THR A 148 -4.07 2.30 13.02
CA THR A 148 -4.04 1.09 12.20
C THR A 148 -3.74 -0.16 13.02
N LEU A 149 -2.84 -0.08 14.01
CA LEU A 149 -2.57 -1.20 14.91
C LEU A 149 -3.83 -1.62 15.68
N ASP A 150 -4.59 -0.65 16.18
CA ASP A 150 -5.81 -0.96 16.93
C ASP A 150 -6.91 -1.54 16.03
N VAL A 151 -7.12 -0.98 14.82
CA VAL A 151 -8.02 -1.56 13.81
C VAL A 151 -7.62 -2.99 13.48
N PHE A 152 -6.33 -3.28 13.24
CA PHE A 152 -5.89 -4.62 12.83
C PHE A 152 -6.06 -5.66 13.95
N ARG A 153 -5.81 -5.31 15.21
CA ARG A 153 -6.08 -6.20 16.35
C ARG A 153 -7.55 -6.57 16.45
N LEU A 154 -8.44 -5.60 16.29
CA LEU A 154 -9.89 -5.82 16.30
C LEU A 154 -10.36 -6.64 15.08
N THR A 155 -9.82 -6.37 13.90
CA THR A 155 -10.09 -7.11 12.66
C THR A 155 -9.73 -8.58 12.81
N ARG A 156 -8.54 -8.87 13.35
CA ARG A 156 -8.08 -10.24 13.64
C ARG A 156 -8.97 -10.95 14.63
N ALA A 157 -9.45 -10.26 15.68
CA ALA A 157 -10.37 -10.82 16.66
C ALA A 157 -11.74 -11.22 16.06
N LYS A 158 -12.12 -10.61 14.93
CA LYS A 158 -13.33 -10.96 14.16
C LYS A 158 -13.10 -12.02 13.07
N GLY A 159 -11.86 -12.52 12.90
CA GLY A 159 -11.52 -13.48 11.85
C GLY A 159 -11.51 -12.88 10.43
N LEU A 160 -11.44 -11.56 10.31
CA LEU A 160 -11.31 -10.85 9.06
C LEU A 160 -9.81 -10.64 8.74
N TYR A 161 -9.47 -10.48 7.44
CA TYR A 161 -8.09 -10.18 7.05
C TYR A 161 -7.77 -8.67 7.15
N SER A 162 -6.48 -8.35 7.29
CA SER A 162 -5.96 -6.98 7.28
C SER A 162 -4.95 -6.77 6.17
N THR A 163 -5.11 -5.71 5.37
CA THR A 163 -4.20 -5.37 4.28
C THR A 163 -3.70 -3.93 4.39
N TYR A 164 -2.52 -3.69 3.81
CA TYR A 164 -1.81 -2.43 3.90
C TYR A 164 -1.25 -2.02 2.53
N VAL A 165 -1.56 -0.81 2.09
CA VAL A 165 -1.11 -0.26 0.80
C VAL A 165 -0.16 0.89 1.10
N SER A 166 1.13 0.67 0.93
CA SER A 166 2.18 1.56 1.43
C SER A 166 3.27 1.84 0.37
N ASN A 167 3.97 2.95 0.53
CA ASN A 167 5.21 3.21 -0.20
C ASN A 167 6.41 2.41 0.38
N GLY A 168 6.19 1.61 1.41
CA GLY A 168 7.17 0.72 2.00
C GLY A 168 8.30 1.39 2.79
N TYR A 169 8.28 2.71 2.99
CA TYR A 169 9.37 3.45 3.65
C TYR A 169 9.22 3.48 5.18
N MET A 170 8.93 2.33 5.77
CA MET A 170 8.76 2.13 7.21
C MET A 170 10.04 1.58 7.85
N THR A 171 10.14 1.70 9.17
CA THR A 171 11.22 1.05 9.92
C THR A 171 10.93 -0.45 10.10
N PRO A 172 11.97 -1.29 10.31
CA PRO A 172 11.75 -2.71 10.59
C PRO A 172 10.87 -2.94 11.82
N GLU A 173 11.01 -2.08 12.82
CA GLU A 173 10.25 -2.13 14.06
C GLU A 173 8.76 -1.85 13.80
N ALA A 174 8.46 -0.83 12.98
CA ALA A 174 7.08 -0.50 12.61
C ALA A 174 6.43 -1.63 11.80
N LEU A 175 7.17 -2.24 10.86
CA LEU A 175 6.67 -3.40 10.11
C LEU A 175 6.41 -4.58 11.04
N GLY A 176 7.31 -4.89 11.97
CA GLY A 176 7.12 -5.94 12.95
C GLY A 176 5.84 -5.75 13.77
N MET A 177 5.60 -4.54 14.29
CA MET A 177 4.39 -4.23 15.06
C MET A 177 3.10 -4.36 14.22
N LEU A 178 3.11 -3.97 12.93
CA LEU A 178 1.97 -4.18 12.03
C LEU A 178 1.67 -5.67 11.84
N ILE A 179 2.70 -6.50 11.68
CA ILE A 179 2.57 -7.96 11.53
C ILE A 179 2.01 -8.58 12.82
N ASP A 180 2.55 -8.19 13.97
CA ASP A 180 2.07 -8.66 15.28
C ASP A 180 0.61 -8.25 15.53
N ALA A 181 0.19 -7.09 15.04
CA ALA A 181 -1.19 -6.62 15.12
C ALA A 181 -2.16 -7.39 14.19
N GLY A 182 -1.64 -8.11 13.20
CA GLY A 182 -2.45 -8.94 12.30
C GLY A 182 -2.41 -8.56 10.82
N LEU A 183 -1.34 -7.93 10.34
CA LEU A 183 -1.14 -7.66 8.92
C LEU A 183 -1.00 -8.97 8.13
N ASP A 184 -1.91 -9.25 7.22
CA ASP A 184 -1.94 -10.45 6.37
C ASP A 184 -1.39 -10.20 4.95
N GLY A 185 -1.65 -9.01 4.41
CA GLY A 185 -1.24 -8.64 3.05
C GLY A 185 -0.66 -7.23 2.96
N LEU A 186 0.51 -7.10 2.36
CA LEU A 186 1.22 -5.85 2.13
C LEU A 186 1.38 -5.60 0.63
N LYS A 187 0.85 -4.49 0.13
CA LYS A 187 1.13 -3.99 -1.21
C LYS A 187 2.13 -2.84 -1.09
N VAL A 188 3.25 -2.96 -1.82
CA VAL A 188 4.35 -1.99 -1.78
C VAL A 188 4.46 -1.24 -3.09
N ASP A 189 4.43 0.10 -3.03
CA ASP A 189 4.67 0.97 -4.18
C ASP A 189 6.15 1.28 -4.34
N VAL A 190 6.82 0.64 -5.29
CA VAL A 190 8.14 1.03 -5.79
C VAL A 190 7.96 2.14 -6.82
N LYS A 191 8.82 3.16 -6.79
CA LYS A 191 8.61 4.40 -7.58
C LYS A 191 9.74 4.68 -8.57
N GLY A 192 10.68 3.77 -8.71
CA GLY A 192 11.85 3.85 -9.59
C GLY A 192 13.09 3.30 -8.90
N ASP A 193 14.24 3.62 -9.46
CA ASP A 193 15.57 3.24 -9.01
C ASP A 193 16.11 4.10 -7.84
N ALA A 194 17.36 3.93 -7.50
CA ALA A 194 18.02 4.66 -6.42
C ALA A 194 18.12 6.17 -6.71
N GLU A 195 18.27 6.57 -7.97
CA GLU A 195 18.36 7.97 -8.37
C GLU A 195 17.01 8.67 -8.24
N VAL A 196 15.94 8.08 -8.74
CA VAL A 196 14.56 8.58 -8.56
C VAL A 196 14.24 8.73 -7.08
N TYR A 197 14.61 7.78 -6.24
CA TYR A 197 14.35 7.89 -4.80
C TYR A 197 15.13 9.01 -4.14
N ARG A 198 16.40 9.21 -4.51
CA ARG A 198 17.23 10.28 -3.99
C ARG A 198 16.70 11.66 -4.42
N GLU A 199 16.47 11.85 -5.72
CA GLU A 199 16.12 13.14 -6.30
C GLU A 199 14.69 13.57 -5.97
N MET A 200 13.73 12.66 -6.13
CA MET A 200 12.31 13.00 -6.00
C MET A 200 11.81 12.96 -4.56
N PHE A 201 12.42 12.13 -3.72
CA PHE A 201 11.89 11.88 -2.38
C PHE A 201 12.89 12.18 -1.26
N GLY A 202 14.18 12.41 -1.54
CA GLY A 202 15.22 12.44 -0.52
C GLY A 202 15.18 11.17 0.34
N ALA A 203 15.06 10.01 -0.31
CA ALA A 203 14.86 8.71 0.29
C ALA A 203 15.78 7.66 -0.34
N ARG A 204 15.69 6.41 0.11
CA ARG A 204 16.50 5.29 -0.36
C ARG A 204 15.60 4.12 -0.72
N VAL A 205 15.74 3.57 -1.92
CA VAL A 205 14.93 2.44 -2.40
C VAL A 205 15.26 1.13 -1.70
N ASP A 206 16.52 0.93 -1.26
CA ASP A 206 16.95 -0.26 -0.53
C ASP A 206 16.16 -0.49 0.77
N VAL A 207 15.69 0.58 1.41
CA VAL A 207 14.76 0.51 2.54
C VAL A 207 13.46 -0.18 2.15
N VAL A 208 12.92 0.13 0.98
CA VAL A 208 11.65 -0.42 0.49
C VAL A 208 11.82 -1.92 0.21
N TRP A 209 12.88 -2.28 -0.51
CA TRP A 209 13.18 -3.68 -0.83
C TRP A 209 13.48 -4.52 0.43
N ARG A 210 14.23 -3.97 1.40
CA ARG A 210 14.43 -4.60 2.71
C ARG A 210 13.10 -4.94 3.38
N ASN A 211 12.12 -4.04 3.33
CA ASN A 211 10.82 -4.26 3.96
C ASN A 211 9.96 -5.28 3.20
N VAL A 212 10.10 -5.38 1.86
CA VAL A 212 9.54 -6.48 1.07
C VAL A 212 10.09 -7.82 1.55
N GLU A 213 11.40 -7.95 1.66
CA GLU A 213 12.03 -9.18 2.17
C GLU A 213 11.61 -9.53 3.60
N GLN A 214 11.56 -8.53 4.49
CA GLN A 214 11.16 -8.74 5.88
C GLN A 214 9.72 -9.25 5.95
N ALA A 215 8.79 -8.64 5.22
CA ALA A 215 7.38 -9.06 5.17
C ALA A 215 7.24 -10.49 4.68
N LEU A 216 7.92 -10.84 3.58
CA LEU A 216 7.92 -12.20 3.02
C LEU A 216 8.48 -13.22 4.01
N ARG A 217 9.63 -12.94 4.66
CA ARG A 217 10.24 -13.82 5.67
C ARG A 217 9.34 -14.04 6.88
N MET A 218 8.52 -13.03 7.24
CA MET A 218 7.56 -13.13 8.34
C MET A 218 6.20 -13.69 7.92
N GLY A 219 6.07 -14.20 6.68
CA GLY A 219 4.88 -14.90 6.19
C GLY A 219 3.71 -13.99 5.75
N VAL A 220 3.95 -12.69 5.60
CA VAL A 220 2.97 -11.75 5.03
C VAL A 220 2.90 -11.96 3.53
N HIS A 221 1.69 -11.96 2.96
CA HIS A 221 1.54 -11.92 1.50
C HIS A 221 1.99 -10.55 0.97
N VAL A 222 2.83 -10.54 -0.05
CA VAL A 222 3.33 -9.30 -0.66
C VAL A 222 2.97 -9.24 -2.14
N GLU A 223 2.52 -8.07 -2.60
CA GLU A 223 2.45 -7.73 -4.02
C GLU A 223 3.15 -6.38 -4.24
N VAL A 224 3.93 -6.27 -5.32
CA VAL A 224 4.72 -5.07 -5.64
C VAL A 224 4.04 -4.31 -6.77
N VAL A 225 3.92 -3.00 -6.61
CA VAL A 225 3.43 -2.09 -7.65
C VAL A 225 4.54 -1.14 -8.07
N PHE A 226 4.77 -1.04 -9.36
CA PHE A 226 5.63 -0.03 -9.98
C PHE A 226 4.76 0.95 -10.77
N LEU A 227 4.63 2.20 -10.27
CA LEU A 227 4.00 3.26 -11.04
C LEU A 227 5.02 3.85 -12.00
N MET A 228 4.85 3.57 -13.28
CA MET A 228 5.73 4.07 -14.34
C MET A 228 5.32 5.49 -14.74
N VAL A 229 6.11 6.48 -14.32
CA VAL A 229 5.83 7.92 -14.46
C VAL A 229 6.61 8.49 -15.63
N THR A 230 5.91 9.12 -16.57
CA THR A 230 6.51 9.77 -17.76
C THR A 230 7.60 10.74 -17.37
N GLY A 231 8.80 10.60 -17.97
CA GLY A 231 9.95 11.46 -17.74
C GLY A 231 10.62 11.33 -16.36
N VAL A 232 10.17 10.39 -15.52
CA VAL A 232 10.75 10.14 -14.19
C VAL A 232 11.23 8.72 -14.04
N SER A 233 10.35 7.73 -14.29
CA SER A 233 10.65 6.32 -14.06
C SER A 233 10.24 5.43 -15.23
N ASP A 234 10.16 5.98 -16.44
CA ASP A 234 9.70 5.28 -17.64
C ASP A 234 10.83 5.02 -18.67
N SER A 235 12.11 5.19 -18.28
CA SER A 235 13.25 4.75 -19.11
C SER A 235 13.45 3.23 -19.03
N GLU A 236 14.06 2.66 -20.05
CA GLU A 236 14.32 1.21 -20.13
C GLU A 236 15.22 0.75 -18.98
N ASP A 237 16.28 1.49 -18.66
CA ASP A 237 17.22 1.18 -17.58
C ASP A 237 16.53 1.12 -16.22
N ILE A 238 15.61 2.08 -15.92
CA ILE A 238 14.87 2.08 -14.67
C ILE A 238 13.87 0.93 -14.60
N ILE A 239 13.22 0.61 -15.72
CA ILE A 239 12.29 -0.53 -15.78
C ILE A 239 13.06 -1.83 -15.50
N GLU A 240 14.24 -2.00 -16.11
CA GLU A 240 15.10 -3.16 -15.91
C GLU A 240 15.58 -3.25 -14.46
N ASP A 241 16.11 -2.16 -13.89
CA ASP A 241 16.52 -2.09 -12.46
C ASP A 241 15.40 -2.51 -11.50
N VAL A 242 14.19 -2.01 -11.72
CA VAL A 242 13.03 -2.37 -10.89
C VAL A 242 12.69 -3.87 -11.00
N VAL A 243 12.77 -4.46 -12.20
CA VAL A 243 12.51 -5.89 -12.42
C VAL A 243 13.61 -6.75 -11.81
N GLU A 244 14.88 -6.37 -11.95
CA GLU A 244 16.01 -7.07 -11.32
C GLU A 244 15.88 -7.07 -9.80
N ASN A 245 15.62 -5.90 -9.20
CA ASN A 245 15.43 -5.78 -7.77
C ASN A 245 14.19 -6.54 -7.29
N HIS A 246 13.10 -6.56 -8.08
CA HIS A 246 11.93 -7.39 -7.79
C HIS A 246 12.31 -8.87 -7.70
N LEU A 247 12.99 -9.40 -8.70
CA LEU A 247 13.43 -10.80 -8.71
C LEU A 247 14.38 -11.12 -7.55
N LYS A 248 15.31 -10.22 -7.25
CA LYS A 248 16.29 -10.36 -6.17
C LYS A 248 15.66 -10.39 -4.79
N HIS A 249 14.71 -9.49 -4.52
CA HIS A 249 14.18 -9.24 -3.17
C HIS A 249 12.81 -9.87 -2.91
N ALA A 250 12.00 -10.05 -3.96
CA ALA A 250 10.66 -10.63 -3.85
C ALA A 250 10.58 -12.04 -4.47
N GLY A 251 11.39 -12.30 -5.49
CA GLY A 251 11.39 -13.57 -6.21
C GLY A 251 10.38 -13.65 -7.35
N PRO A 252 10.43 -14.73 -8.16
CA PRO A 252 9.65 -14.83 -9.39
C PRO A 252 8.13 -15.00 -9.18
N ASP A 253 7.71 -15.48 -8.03
CA ASP A 253 6.31 -15.81 -7.76
C ASP A 253 5.50 -14.70 -7.07
N VAL A 254 6.17 -13.63 -6.62
CA VAL A 254 5.50 -12.43 -6.12
C VAL A 254 4.96 -11.62 -7.30
N ALA A 255 3.69 -11.21 -7.23
CA ALA A 255 3.06 -10.44 -8.29
C ALA A 255 3.71 -9.05 -8.45
N LEU A 256 4.07 -8.70 -9.69
CA LEU A 256 4.54 -7.37 -10.09
C LEU A 256 3.45 -6.68 -10.90
N HIS A 257 2.95 -5.55 -10.39
CA HIS A 257 1.97 -4.71 -11.07
C HIS A 257 2.66 -3.47 -11.64
N ILE A 258 2.66 -3.29 -12.94
CA ILE A 258 3.18 -2.10 -13.62
C ILE A 258 1.98 -1.20 -13.93
N SER A 259 1.88 -0.07 -13.24
CA SER A 259 0.73 0.84 -13.32
C SER A 259 1.03 2.06 -14.17
N ARG A 260 0.07 2.43 -15.03
CA ARG A 260 0.13 3.60 -15.87
C ARG A 260 -0.09 4.87 -15.07
N TYR A 261 0.82 5.84 -15.21
CA TYR A 261 0.68 7.18 -14.71
C TYR A 261 -0.33 7.99 -15.54
N PHE A 262 -1.08 8.84 -14.86
CA PHE A 262 -1.90 9.91 -15.44
C PHE A 262 -1.61 11.23 -14.71
N PRO A 263 -1.71 12.39 -15.40
CA PRO A 263 -1.50 13.70 -14.80
C PRO A 263 -2.35 13.90 -13.55
N ALA A 264 -1.70 14.36 -12.47
CA ALA A 264 -2.38 14.68 -11.22
C ALA A 264 -1.55 15.65 -10.36
N TYR A 265 -2.22 16.38 -9.48
CA TYR A 265 -1.67 17.29 -8.48
C TYR A 265 -0.78 18.38 -9.06
N ARG A 266 0.53 18.20 -9.11
CA ARG A 266 1.53 19.21 -9.56
C ARG A 266 2.39 18.67 -10.70
N TYR A 267 2.03 17.56 -11.30
CA TYR A 267 2.77 16.94 -12.39
C TYR A 267 1.83 16.66 -13.56
N PHE A 268 2.09 17.32 -14.70
CA PHE A 268 1.16 17.38 -15.82
C PHE A 268 1.73 16.79 -17.11
N GLU A 269 2.85 16.06 -17.04
CA GLU A 269 3.35 15.32 -18.20
C GLU A 269 2.26 14.38 -18.74
N PRO A 270 2.23 14.12 -20.05
CA PRO A 270 1.25 13.21 -20.64
C PRO A 270 1.26 11.82 -19.96
N PRO A 271 0.14 11.09 -19.99
CA PRO A 271 0.11 9.71 -19.51
C PRO A 271 1.20 8.87 -20.17
N THR A 272 1.81 7.96 -19.43
CA THR A 272 2.86 7.09 -19.96
C THR A 272 2.40 6.36 -21.21
N ARG A 273 3.24 6.32 -22.25
CA ARG A 273 2.92 5.73 -23.56
C ARG A 273 2.71 4.22 -23.43
N LEU A 274 1.73 3.69 -24.17
CA LEU A 274 1.35 2.27 -24.08
C LEU A 274 2.47 1.33 -24.52
N GLU A 275 3.28 1.71 -25.51
CA GLU A 275 4.40 0.93 -26.00
C GLU A 275 5.43 0.61 -24.89
N LYS A 276 5.58 1.51 -23.91
CA LYS A 276 6.45 1.28 -22.74
C LYS A 276 5.89 0.20 -21.81
N PHE A 277 4.56 0.05 -21.74
CA PHE A 277 3.91 -1.01 -20.98
C PHE A 277 4.10 -2.37 -21.62
N ASP A 278 3.97 -2.46 -22.96
CA ASP A 278 4.25 -3.68 -23.69
C ASP A 278 5.71 -4.10 -23.52
N TYR A 279 6.63 -3.13 -23.60
CA TYR A 279 8.05 -3.36 -23.34
C TYR A 279 8.27 -3.90 -21.91
N ALA A 280 7.82 -3.20 -20.88
CA ALA A 280 8.02 -3.55 -19.47
C ALA A 280 7.38 -4.92 -19.12
N TRP A 281 6.18 -5.20 -19.63
CA TRP A 281 5.50 -6.48 -19.44
C TRP A 281 6.25 -7.65 -20.06
N ASN A 282 6.74 -7.47 -21.29
CA ASN A 282 7.52 -8.49 -21.99
C ASN A 282 8.89 -8.67 -21.34
N LEU A 283 9.56 -7.57 -20.94
CA LEU A 283 10.85 -7.62 -20.26
C LEU A 283 10.74 -8.40 -18.95
N ALA A 284 9.83 -8.03 -18.06
CA ALA A 284 9.66 -8.68 -16.76
C ALA A 284 9.41 -10.20 -16.90
N ARG A 285 8.58 -10.60 -17.88
CA ARG A 285 8.32 -12.01 -18.17
C ARG A 285 9.53 -12.75 -18.73
N ARG A 286 10.29 -12.12 -19.64
CA ARG A 286 11.54 -12.72 -20.16
C ARG A 286 12.61 -12.88 -19.09
N MET A 287 12.67 -11.95 -18.13
CA MET A 287 13.59 -12.03 -17.00
C MET A 287 13.16 -13.06 -15.95
N GLY A 288 11.94 -13.60 -16.04
CA GLY A 288 11.49 -14.72 -15.20
C GLY A 288 10.45 -14.37 -14.12
N VAL A 289 9.83 -13.18 -14.16
CA VAL A 289 8.69 -12.89 -13.27
C VAL A 289 7.46 -13.65 -13.76
N ASN A 290 6.95 -14.56 -12.94
CA ASN A 290 5.83 -15.43 -13.29
C ASN A 290 4.48 -14.70 -13.38
N PHE A 291 4.30 -13.64 -12.60
CA PHE A 291 3.02 -12.91 -12.48
C PHE A 291 3.22 -11.42 -12.67
N VAL A 292 3.09 -10.96 -13.91
CA VAL A 292 3.20 -9.55 -14.29
C VAL A 292 1.84 -9.03 -14.71
N TYR A 293 1.43 -7.91 -14.11
CA TYR A 293 0.15 -7.27 -14.36
C TYR A 293 0.31 -5.83 -14.84
N LEU A 294 -0.63 -5.38 -15.71
CA LEU A 294 -0.69 -3.98 -16.13
C LEU A 294 -1.90 -3.29 -15.49
N GLY A 295 -1.64 -2.26 -14.71
CA GLY A 295 -2.65 -1.41 -14.08
C GLY A 295 -2.95 -0.15 -14.89
N ASN A 296 -4.18 0.33 -14.83
CA ASN A 296 -4.65 1.54 -15.54
C ASN A 296 -4.53 1.47 -17.07
N VAL A 297 -4.56 0.26 -17.63
CA VAL A 297 -4.55 -0.02 -19.08
C VAL A 297 -5.78 -0.85 -19.41
N SER A 298 -6.82 -0.21 -19.94
CA SER A 298 -8.08 -0.89 -20.27
C SER A 298 -7.91 -1.89 -21.42
N GLY A 299 -8.55 -3.07 -21.28
CA GLY A 299 -8.61 -4.07 -22.35
C GLY A 299 -7.32 -4.85 -22.60
N HIS A 300 -6.23 -4.57 -21.86
CA HIS A 300 -4.97 -5.28 -22.05
C HIS A 300 -5.00 -6.67 -21.40
N PRO A 301 -4.43 -7.73 -22.07
CA PRO A 301 -4.34 -9.09 -21.51
C PRO A 301 -3.62 -9.16 -20.16
N GLY A 302 -2.71 -8.24 -19.88
CA GLY A 302 -1.97 -8.12 -18.61
C GLY A 302 -2.84 -7.87 -17.37
N LEU A 303 -4.16 -7.71 -17.51
CA LEU A 303 -5.10 -7.71 -16.38
C LEU A 303 -5.41 -9.11 -15.84
N HIS A 304 -5.12 -10.16 -16.62
CA HIS A 304 -5.50 -11.52 -16.31
C HIS A 304 -4.34 -12.29 -15.66
N THR A 305 -4.67 -13.25 -14.79
CA THR A 305 -3.66 -14.20 -14.29
C THR A 305 -3.55 -15.37 -15.25
N TYR A 306 -2.34 -15.62 -15.69
CA TYR A 306 -2.00 -16.77 -16.54
C TYR A 306 -1.25 -17.83 -15.72
N CYS A 307 -1.49 -19.10 -16.03
CA CYS A 307 -0.73 -20.18 -15.45
C CYS A 307 0.73 -20.14 -15.98
N PRO A 308 1.75 -20.12 -15.11
CA PRO A 308 3.14 -20.05 -15.57
C PRO A 308 3.57 -21.29 -16.36
N ARG A 309 2.93 -22.47 -16.12
CA ARG A 309 3.26 -23.72 -16.79
C ARG A 309 2.58 -23.89 -18.15
N CYS A 310 1.27 -23.62 -18.26
CA CYS A 310 0.52 -23.88 -19.50
C CYS A 310 0.04 -22.62 -20.22
N SER A 311 0.37 -21.43 -19.72
CA SER A 311 0.05 -20.10 -20.28
C SER A 311 -1.45 -19.84 -20.48
N ARG A 312 -2.35 -20.69 -19.97
CA ARG A 312 -3.80 -20.48 -20.05
C ARG A 312 -4.27 -19.50 -18.98
N PRO A 313 -5.27 -18.65 -19.27
CA PRO A 313 -5.82 -17.72 -18.31
C PRO A 313 -6.59 -18.47 -17.20
N VAL A 314 -6.09 -18.36 -15.97
CA VAL A 314 -6.68 -19.01 -14.78
C VAL A 314 -7.57 -18.07 -13.97
N MET A 315 -7.34 -16.75 -14.04
CA MET A 315 -8.25 -15.74 -13.49
C MET A 315 -8.44 -14.61 -14.50
N LYS A 316 -9.67 -14.31 -14.86
CA LYS A 316 -10.03 -13.19 -15.75
C LYS A 316 -10.64 -12.06 -14.93
N ARG A 317 -10.23 -10.82 -15.22
CA ARG A 317 -10.69 -9.60 -14.55
C ARG A 317 -11.27 -8.60 -15.53
N SER A 318 -12.22 -7.80 -15.05
CA SER A 318 -12.78 -6.64 -15.74
C SER A 318 -13.10 -5.57 -14.71
N ASN A 319 -12.74 -4.32 -14.97
CA ASN A 319 -13.03 -3.16 -14.10
C ASN A 319 -12.72 -3.44 -12.62
N PHE A 320 -11.50 -3.92 -12.33
CA PHE A 320 -11.04 -4.26 -10.98
C PHE A 320 -11.90 -5.33 -10.26
N ARG A 321 -12.52 -6.25 -11.01
CA ARG A 321 -13.29 -7.36 -10.45
C ARG A 321 -12.89 -8.68 -11.09
N LEU A 322 -12.84 -9.72 -10.28
CA LEU A 322 -12.66 -11.09 -10.74
C LEU A 322 -13.98 -11.55 -11.40
N VAL A 323 -13.97 -11.79 -12.73
CA VAL A 323 -15.17 -12.24 -13.47
C VAL A 323 -15.18 -13.75 -13.71
N ARG A 324 -14.01 -14.41 -13.71
CA ARG A 324 -13.91 -15.86 -13.91
C ARG A 324 -12.67 -16.43 -13.25
N SER A 325 -12.80 -17.58 -12.60
CA SER A 325 -11.67 -18.36 -12.08
C SER A 325 -11.70 -19.80 -12.60
N ASN A 326 -10.58 -20.24 -13.19
CA ASN A 326 -10.28 -21.60 -13.61
C ASN A 326 -9.28 -22.27 -12.64
N LEU A 327 -9.32 -21.88 -11.37
CA LEU A 327 -8.63 -22.57 -10.29
C LEU A 327 -9.57 -23.57 -9.61
N ASP A 328 -9.03 -24.69 -9.15
CA ASP A 328 -9.72 -25.60 -8.25
C ASP A 328 -9.75 -25.04 -6.81
N GLU A 329 -10.35 -25.79 -5.89
CA GLU A 329 -10.47 -25.40 -4.46
C GLU A 329 -9.11 -25.30 -3.75
N LYS A 330 -8.08 -26.00 -4.27
CA LYS A 330 -6.72 -25.97 -3.75
C LYS A 330 -5.86 -24.88 -4.40
N GLY A 331 -6.45 -24.01 -5.25
CA GLY A 331 -5.76 -22.96 -5.98
C GLY A 331 -4.84 -23.48 -7.10
N ARG A 332 -5.18 -24.64 -7.70
CA ARG A 332 -4.44 -25.21 -8.82
C ARG A 332 -5.13 -24.90 -10.14
N CYS A 333 -4.33 -24.72 -11.19
CA CYS A 333 -4.80 -24.56 -12.55
C CYS A 333 -5.62 -25.80 -12.98
N LYS A 334 -6.88 -25.61 -13.36
CA LYS A 334 -7.77 -26.70 -13.82
C LYS A 334 -7.31 -27.36 -15.12
N PHE A 335 -6.39 -26.74 -15.85
CA PHE A 335 -5.90 -27.25 -17.14
C PHE A 335 -4.68 -28.16 -17.02
N CYS A 336 -3.77 -27.88 -16.05
CA CYS A 336 -2.51 -28.61 -15.95
C CYS A 336 -2.08 -28.97 -14.51
N GLY A 337 -2.89 -28.60 -13.50
CA GLY A 337 -2.63 -28.90 -12.10
C GLY A 337 -1.58 -28.01 -11.41
N GLU A 338 -0.98 -27.03 -12.13
CA GLU A 338 0.03 -26.13 -11.57
C GLU A 338 -0.53 -25.30 -10.40
N LYS A 339 0.24 -25.18 -9.31
CA LYS A 339 -0.16 -24.38 -8.15
C LYS A 339 0.03 -22.90 -8.44
N ILE A 340 -1.02 -22.10 -8.24
CA ILE A 340 -0.93 -20.65 -8.30
C ILE A 340 -0.81 -20.13 -6.85
N PRO A 341 0.12 -19.22 -6.55
CA PRO A 341 0.38 -18.74 -5.19
C PRO A 341 -0.72 -17.78 -4.69
N ILE A 342 -1.92 -18.32 -4.45
CA ILE A 342 -3.05 -17.57 -3.89
C ILE A 342 -3.00 -17.67 -2.37
N ARG A 343 -3.08 -16.52 -1.70
CA ARG A 343 -3.31 -16.41 -0.26
C ARG A 343 -4.80 -16.23 0.02
N GLY A 344 -5.32 -16.96 0.99
CA GLY A 344 -6.76 -16.98 1.28
C GLY A 344 -7.54 -17.83 0.28
N ARG A 345 -8.74 -17.44 -0.04
CA ARG A 345 -9.64 -18.14 -0.97
C ARG A 345 -10.14 -17.25 -2.08
N VAL A 346 -10.49 -17.84 -3.21
CA VAL A 346 -11.13 -17.13 -4.33
C VAL A 346 -12.61 -16.89 -3.98
N ILE A 347 -13.01 -15.63 -3.87
CA ILE A 347 -14.39 -15.22 -3.62
C ILE A 347 -15.13 -15.10 -4.94
N ARG A 348 -16.23 -15.82 -5.09
CA ARG A 348 -17.10 -15.75 -6.26
C ARG A 348 -18.38 -15.04 -5.83
N LYS A 349 -18.39 -13.71 -5.89
CA LYS A 349 -19.65 -12.97 -5.75
C LYS A 349 -20.43 -13.15 -7.05
N ASN A 350 -21.69 -13.57 -6.97
CA ASN A 350 -22.57 -13.67 -8.14
C ASN A 350 -22.66 -12.27 -8.77
N ILE A 351 -22.02 -12.09 -9.92
CA ILE A 351 -22.16 -10.87 -10.70
C ILE A 351 -23.45 -11.06 -11.49
N THR A 352 -24.56 -10.52 -10.99
CA THR A 352 -25.71 -10.27 -11.86
C THR A 352 -25.23 -9.23 -12.87
N LEU A 353 -25.11 -9.64 -14.13
CA LEU A 353 -24.77 -8.80 -15.29
C LEU A 353 -25.88 -7.80 -15.56
#